data_a2c380d1923e702fe82008a45b831594
#
_entry.id   a2c380d1923e702fe82008a45b831594
#
_cell.length_a   1.000
_cell.length_b   1.000
_cell.length_c   1.000
_cell.angle_alpha   90.00
_cell.angle_beta   90.00
_cell.angle_gamma   90.00
#
_symmetry.space_group_name_H-M   'P 1'
#
loop_
_entity.id
_entity.type
_entity.pdbx_description
1 polymer ?
#
loop_
_entity_poly.entity_id
_entity_poly.type
_entity_poly.pdbx_seq_one_letter_code
_entity_poly.pdbx_strand_id
1 'polypeptide(L)'
;MAILRAAFCAALLILSGGLAVAQDVTLSSRDGSVTIRGTLLSFDGEYYRVDTEYGELTVDGSGVTCAGPACPNLQAYVAEMVISGAATTGEVLLPALIEAFGMRNGYAVTRAPGGEREIVFTLTERGGSQVAGRFTVRSTNTDEGFADLLANEADIVMALREIRPGELRRAIEAGMGNLRAAGRNRVLALDALVPIVAPGHPLTELTVTDLARIYSGEIDNW
;
A
#
# COMPACT_ATOMS: atom_id res chain seq x y z
N MET A 1 41.43 44.52 -22.80
CA MET A 1 40.80 43.21 -23.10
C MET A 1 40.42 42.38 -21.89
N ALA A 2 40.96 42.58 -20.69
CA ALA A 2 40.61 41.81 -19.48
C ALA A 2 39.26 42.22 -18.84
N ILE A 3 38.87 43.48 -18.93
CA ILE A 3 37.65 44.02 -18.31
C ILE A 3 36.38 43.54 -19.03
N LEU A 4 36.41 43.32 -20.37
CA LEU A 4 35.27 42.84 -21.14
C LEU A 4 34.96 41.34 -20.89
N ARG A 5 35.97 40.54 -20.50
CA ARG A 5 35.79 39.11 -20.17
C ARG A 5 35.16 38.90 -18.79
N ALA A 6 35.45 39.78 -17.83
CA ALA A 6 34.86 39.72 -16.49
C ALA A 6 33.37 40.09 -16.48
N ALA A 7 32.95 41.04 -17.31
CA ALA A 7 31.56 41.43 -17.43
C ALA A 7 30.67 40.34 -18.07
N PHE A 8 31.22 39.55 -18.99
CA PHE A 8 30.51 38.45 -19.66
C PHE A 8 30.30 37.25 -18.76
N CYS A 9 31.23 36.93 -17.86
CA CYS A 9 31.10 35.87 -16.87
C CYS A 9 30.09 36.23 -15.75
N ALA A 10 30.01 37.50 -15.35
CA ALA A 10 29.05 37.97 -14.36
C ALA A 10 27.60 37.98 -14.88
N ALA A 11 27.40 38.26 -16.18
CA ALA A 11 26.07 38.22 -16.79
C ALA A 11 25.53 36.81 -16.99
N LEU A 12 26.42 35.77 -17.12
CA LEU A 12 25.98 34.37 -17.26
C LEU A 12 25.55 33.73 -15.94
N LEU A 13 26.01 34.26 -14.80
CA LEU A 13 25.61 33.75 -13.46
C LEU A 13 24.26 34.25 -12.97
N ILE A 14 23.71 35.28 -13.59
CA ILE A 14 22.41 35.87 -13.20
C ILE A 14 21.23 35.17 -13.91
N LEU A 15 21.46 34.42 -15.00
CA LEU A 15 20.40 33.73 -15.75
C LEU A 15 20.09 32.32 -15.26
N SER A 16 20.77 31.80 -14.25
CA SER A 16 20.51 30.46 -13.68
C SER A 16 19.64 30.49 -12.42
N GLY A 17 18.95 31.58 -12.14
CA GLY A 17 17.89 31.61 -11.15
C GLY A 17 16.67 30.86 -11.70
N GLY A 18 16.69 29.54 -11.63
CA GLY A 18 15.50 28.73 -11.84
C GLY A 18 14.42 29.21 -10.87
N LEU A 19 13.26 29.63 -11.39
CA LEU A 19 12.08 29.89 -10.60
C LEU A 19 11.73 28.59 -9.89
N ALA A 20 12.11 28.46 -8.64
CA ALA A 20 11.53 27.46 -7.75
C ALA A 20 10.05 27.85 -7.65
N VAL A 21 9.20 27.16 -8.41
CA VAL A 21 7.76 27.25 -8.25
C VAL A 21 7.49 26.56 -6.91
N ALA A 22 7.29 27.35 -5.86
CA ALA A 22 6.76 26.84 -4.62
C ALA A 22 5.42 26.17 -4.95
N GLN A 23 5.28 24.91 -4.54
CA GLN A 23 4.03 24.15 -4.76
C GLN A 23 3.02 24.62 -3.72
N ASP A 24 2.36 25.73 -3.99
CA ASP A 24 1.41 26.34 -3.06
C ASP A 24 0.01 25.77 -3.24
N VAL A 25 -0.63 25.46 -2.12
CA VAL A 25 -2.03 25.06 -2.05
C VAL A 25 -2.80 25.94 -1.09
N THR A 26 -4.08 26.07 -1.34
CA THR A 26 -5.07 26.63 -0.43
C THR A 26 -6.18 25.62 -0.23
N LEU A 27 -6.31 25.10 1.00
CA LEU A 27 -7.37 24.21 1.42
C LEU A 27 -8.47 25.04 2.09
N SER A 28 -9.68 24.99 1.58
CA SER A 28 -10.84 25.70 2.16
C SER A 28 -11.88 24.69 2.62
N SER A 29 -12.38 24.83 3.85
CA SER A 29 -13.52 24.04 4.31
C SER A 29 -14.74 24.25 3.40
N ARG A 30 -15.62 23.26 3.31
CA ARG A 30 -16.80 23.32 2.42
C ARG A 30 -17.75 24.46 2.75
N ASP A 31 -17.80 24.88 4.01
CA ASP A 31 -18.57 26.03 4.49
C ASP A 31 -17.82 27.37 4.38
N GLY A 32 -16.55 27.33 3.93
CA GLY A 32 -15.70 28.51 3.76
C GLY A 32 -15.21 29.13 5.07
N SER A 33 -15.49 28.52 6.24
CA SER A 33 -15.15 29.07 7.54
C SER A 33 -13.65 28.96 7.87
N VAL A 34 -12.96 27.98 7.31
CA VAL A 34 -11.54 27.73 7.52
C VAL A 34 -10.80 27.72 6.21
N THR A 35 -9.65 28.41 6.18
CA THR A 35 -8.74 28.39 5.03
C THR A 35 -7.31 28.15 5.53
N ILE A 36 -6.67 27.12 4.98
CA ILE A 36 -5.29 26.74 5.27
C ILE A 36 -4.48 27.00 4.00
N ARG A 37 -3.38 27.73 4.13
CA ARG A 37 -2.44 28.00 3.03
C ARG A 37 -1.09 27.42 3.38
N GLY A 38 -0.40 26.82 2.39
CA GLY A 38 0.93 26.28 2.60
C GLY A 38 1.47 25.57 1.38
N THR A 39 2.56 24.87 1.56
CA THR A 39 3.19 24.05 0.54
C THR A 39 2.74 22.60 0.71
N LEU A 40 2.22 22.00 -0.35
CA LEU A 40 1.80 20.60 -0.32
C LEU A 40 3.02 19.69 -0.18
N LEU A 41 3.08 18.91 0.88
CA LEU A 41 4.10 17.90 1.12
C LEU A 41 3.72 16.55 0.50
N SER A 42 2.47 16.14 0.69
CA SER A 42 1.93 14.90 0.11
C SER A 42 0.41 14.88 0.13
N PHE A 43 -0.18 14.04 -0.72
CA PHE A 43 -1.58 13.66 -0.69
C PHE A 43 -1.69 12.17 -0.98
N ASP A 44 -2.34 11.42 -0.11
CA ASP A 44 -2.48 9.96 -0.20
C ASP A 44 -3.82 9.50 -0.78
N GLY A 45 -4.65 10.44 -1.23
CA GLY A 45 -6.01 10.20 -1.72
C GLY A 45 -7.08 10.51 -0.68
N GLU A 46 -6.73 10.63 0.59
CA GLU A 46 -7.64 10.92 1.70
C GLU A 46 -7.17 12.13 2.50
N TYR A 47 -5.87 12.23 2.81
CA TYR A 47 -5.29 13.29 3.64
C TYR A 47 -4.28 14.13 2.89
N TYR A 48 -4.40 15.47 3.04
CA TYR A 48 -3.38 16.43 2.63
C TYR A 48 -2.40 16.63 3.76
N ARG A 49 -1.08 16.51 3.51
CA ARG A 49 -0.03 16.99 4.39
C ARG A 49 0.51 18.29 3.82
N VAL A 50 0.37 19.37 4.58
CA VAL A 50 0.71 20.73 4.14
C VAL A 50 1.64 21.36 5.16
N ASP A 51 2.76 21.88 4.71
CA ASP A 51 3.64 22.73 5.52
C ASP A 51 3.12 24.16 5.50
N THR A 52 2.78 24.67 6.67
CA THR A 52 2.18 25.99 6.87
C THR A 52 3.09 26.86 7.74
N GLU A 53 2.80 28.16 7.85
CA GLU A 53 3.50 29.06 8.77
C GLU A 53 3.42 28.61 10.25
N TYR A 54 2.46 27.75 10.59
CA TYR A 54 2.28 27.18 11.93
C TYR A 54 2.87 25.78 12.08
N GLY A 55 3.55 25.27 11.06
CA GLY A 55 4.08 23.92 10.97
C GLY A 55 3.27 23.00 10.08
N GLU A 56 3.64 21.71 10.10
CA GLU A 56 3.03 20.68 9.27
C GLU A 56 1.64 20.28 9.80
N LEU A 57 0.64 20.33 8.91
CA LEU A 57 -0.74 19.95 9.21
C LEU A 57 -1.15 18.77 8.32
N THR A 58 -1.93 17.85 8.90
CA THR A 58 -2.65 16.79 8.17
C THR A 58 -4.14 17.16 8.14
N VAL A 59 -4.70 17.27 6.95
CA VAL A 59 -6.08 17.74 6.72
C VAL A 59 -6.85 16.68 5.95
N ASP A 60 -8.01 16.30 6.47
CA ASP A 60 -8.93 15.39 5.78
C ASP A 60 -9.47 16.02 4.49
N GLY A 61 -9.16 15.39 3.35
CA GLY A 61 -9.56 15.86 2.03
C GLY A 61 -11.05 15.83 1.80
N SER A 62 -11.81 14.98 2.52
CA SER A 62 -13.26 14.92 2.39
C SER A 62 -13.97 16.18 2.89
N GLY A 63 -13.34 16.94 3.79
CA GLY A 63 -13.88 18.15 4.41
C GLY A 63 -13.50 19.45 3.70
N VAL A 64 -12.58 19.42 2.72
CA VAL A 64 -12.01 20.61 2.11
C VAL A 64 -12.06 20.60 0.59
N THR A 65 -11.91 21.79 0.00
CA THR A 65 -11.62 21.97 -1.44
C THR A 65 -10.20 22.50 -1.57
N CYS A 66 -9.46 21.96 -2.52
CA CYS A 66 -8.09 22.38 -2.83
C CYS A 66 -8.08 23.35 -4.00
N ALA A 67 -7.37 24.46 -3.88
CA ALA A 67 -7.08 25.43 -4.93
C ALA A 67 -5.60 25.78 -4.95
N GLY A 68 -5.00 25.82 -6.13
CA GLY A 68 -3.58 26.14 -6.32
C GLY A 68 -2.89 25.19 -7.29
N PRO A 69 -1.68 25.56 -7.74
CA PRO A 69 -0.95 24.79 -8.76
C PRO A 69 -0.50 23.40 -8.30
N ALA A 70 -0.33 23.21 -6.99
CA ALA A 70 0.05 21.91 -6.42
C ALA A 70 -1.15 21.05 -6.04
N CYS A 71 -2.39 21.52 -6.21
CA CYS A 71 -3.55 20.70 -5.93
C CYS A 71 -3.57 19.44 -6.78
N PRO A 72 -3.69 18.25 -6.16
CA PRO A 72 -3.78 17.01 -6.92
C PRO A 72 -5.00 17.07 -7.85
N ASN A 73 -4.79 16.69 -9.09
CA ASN A 73 -5.90 16.46 -10.00
C ASN A 73 -6.60 15.15 -9.61
N LEU A 74 -7.66 15.24 -8.82
CA LEU A 74 -8.40 14.07 -8.34
C LEU A 74 -9.04 13.26 -9.49
N GLN A 75 -9.23 13.88 -10.67
CA GLN A 75 -9.68 13.16 -11.86
C GLN A 75 -8.56 12.36 -12.53
N ALA A 76 -7.31 12.67 -12.24
CA ALA A 76 -6.14 11.93 -12.73
C ALA A 76 -5.47 11.07 -11.61
N TYR A 77 -6.03 11.06 -10.41
CA TYR A 77 -5.49 10.26 -9.31
C TYR A 77 -5.66 8.77 -9.60
N VAL A 78 -4.55 8.05 -9.56
CA VAL A 78 -4.52 6.59 -9.68
C VAL A 78 -4.15 6.05 -8.29
N ALA A 79 -5.05 5.31 -7.67
CA ALA A 79 -4.76 4.63 -6.41
C ALA A 79 -3.72 3.52 -6.65
N GLU A 80 -2.57 3.61 -6.02
CA GLU A 80 -1.54 2.56 -6.11
C GLU A 80 -1.41 1.87 -4.76
N MET A 81 -1.32 0.52 -4.79
CA MET A 81 -1.24 -0.29 -3.58
C MET A 81 -0.40 -1.54 -3.85
N VAL A 82 0.50 -1.84 -2.93
CA VAL A 82 1.28 -3.08 -2.92
C VAL A 82 0.75 -4.01 -1.84
N ILE A 83 0.40 -5.23 -2.23
CA ILE A 83 -0.13 -6.26 -1.35
C ILE A 83 0.84 -7.43 -1.38
N SER A 84 1.52 -7.71 -0.28
CA SER A 84 2.55 -8.76 -0.19
C SER A 84 2.18 -9.85 0.80
N GLY A 85 2.64 -11.07 0.58
CA GLY A 85 2.51 -12.17 1.53
C GLY A 85 2.09 -13.50 0.93
N ALA A 86 1.31 -14.27 1.67
CA ALA A 86 1.00 -15.67 1.39
C ALA A 86 0.49 -15.94 -0.04
N ALA A 87 1.23 -16.74 -0.78
CA ALA A 87 0.95 -17.09 -2.18
C ALA A 87 -0.44 -17.70 -2.38
N THR A 88 -0.92 -18.54 -1.45
CA THR A 88 -2.27 -19.12 -1.52
C THR A 88 -3.36 -18.06 -1.55
N THR A 89 -3.19 -16.96 -0.83
CA THR A 89 -4.11 -15.82 -0.85
C THR A 89 -3.92 -14.99 -2.12
N GLY A 90 -2.67 -14.70 -2.50
CA GLY A 90 -2.31 -13.83 -3.63
C GLY A 90 -2.59 -14.42 -5.00
N GLU A 91 -2.48 -15.74 -5.16
CA GLU A 91 -2.64 -16.41 -6.46
C GLU A 91 -4.07 -16.88 -6.71
N VAL A 92 -4.86 -17.13 -5.67
CA VAL A 92 -6.20 -17.73 -5.80
C VAL A 92 -7.30 -16.78 -5.31
N LEU A 93 -7.26 -16.38 -4.05
CA LEU A 93 -8.35 -15.65 -3.42
C LEU A 93 -8.40 -14.18 -3.86
N LEU A 94 -7.27 -13.50 -3.79
CA LEU A 94 -7.21 -12.05 -4.04
C LEU A 94 -7.52 -11.66 -5.49
N PRO A 95 -7.07 -12.39 -6.52
CA PRO A 95 -7.49 -12.13 -7.90
C PRO A 95 -9.00 -12.14 -8.08
N ALA A 96 -9.67 -13.14 -7.54
CA ALA A 96 -11.13 -13.26 -7.62
C ALA A 96 -11.84 -12.10 -6.90
N LEU A 97 -11.32 -11.67 -5.75
CA LEU A 97 -11.86 -10.53 -5.00
C LEU A 97 -11.68 -9.21 -5.75
N ILE A 98 -10.50 -8.97 -6.35
CA ILE A 98 -10.23 -7.75 -7.14
C ILE A 98 -11.13 -7.71 -8.38
N GLU A 99 -11.27 -8.82 -9.09
CA GLU A 99 -12.14 -8.91 -10.26
C GLU A 99 -13.62 -8.68 -9.88
N ALA A 100 -14.09 -9.28 -8.78
CA ALA A 100 -15.43 -9.07 -8.27
C ALA A 100 -15.66 -7.62 -7.82
N PHE A 101 -14.67 -7.01 -7.17
CA PHE A 101 -14.69 -5.59 -6.80
C PHE A 101 -14.83 -4.70 -8.05
N GLY A 102 -14.01 -4.94 -9.07
CA GLY A 102 -14.08 -4.21 -10.33
C GLY A 102 -15.45 -4.31 -10.99
N MET A 103 -15.99 -5.52 -11.08
CA MET A 103 -17.33 -5.75 -11.66
C MET A 103 -18.42 -4.98 -10.91
N ARG A 104 -18.38 -4.98 -9.59
CA ARG A 104 -19.40 -4.33 -8.74
C ARG A 104 -19.32 -2.81 -8.76
N ASN A 105 -18.13 -2.25 -8.97
CA ASN A 105 -17.89 -0.81 -8.90
C ASN A 105 -17.70 -0.15 -10.27
N GLY A 106 -18.01 -0.85 -11.36
CA GLY A 106 -17.99 -0.26 -12.70
C GLY A 106 -16.58 -0.16 -13.32
N TYR A 107 -15.61 -0.94 -12.84
CA TYR A 107 -14.27 -1.00 -13.42
C TYR A 107 -14.10 -2.23 -14.33
N ALA A 108 -13.34 -2.06 -15.39
CA ALA A 108 -12.70 -3.15 -16.10
C ALA A 108 -11.38 -3.47 -15.40
N VAL A 109 -11.14 -4.74 -15.11
CA VAL A 109 -9.91 -5.20 -14.45
C VAL A 109 -9.07 -5.94 -15.47
N THR A 110 -7.83 -5.52 -15.65
CA THR A 110 -6.82 -6.25 -16.43
C THR A 110 -5.69 -6.67 -15.50
N ARG A 111 -5.06 -7.80 -15.79
CA ARG A 111 -3.90 -8.29 -15.06
C ARG A 111 -2.73 -8.50 -16.00
N ALA A 112 -1.55 -8.15 -15.54
CA ALA A 112 -0.30 -8.33 -16.25
C ALA A 112 0.79 -8.84 -15.27
N PRO A 113 1.80 -9.57 -15.75
CA PRO A 113 2.98 -9.86 -14.96
C PRO A 113 3.65 -8.56 -14.51
N GLY A 114 4.07 -8.50 -13.25
CA GLY A 114 4.92 -7.45 -12.69
C GLY A 114 6.37 -7.90 -12.60
N GLY A 115 6.98 -7.71 -11.43
CA GLY A 115 8.28 -8.27 -11.10
C GLY A 115 8.25 -9.79 -10.87
N GLU A 116 9.30 -10.31 -10.26
CA GLU A 116 9.34 -11.72 -9.86
C GLU A 116 8.24 -12.00 -8.82
N ARG A 117 7.38 -13.00 -9.10
CA ARG A 117 6.21 -13.37 -8.28
C ARG A 117 5.19 -12.25 -8.09
N GLU A 118 5.14 -11.28 -8.99
CA GLU A 118 4.19 -10.17 -8.94
C GLU A 118 3.17 -10.25 -10.07
N ILE A 119 1.95 -9.88 -9.74
CA ILE A 119 0.86 -9.65 -10.68
C ILE A 119 0.34 -8.24 -10.43
N VAL A 120 0.25 -7.44 -11.48
CA VAL A 120 -0.31 -6.09 -11.44
C VAL A 120 -1.73 -6.12 -11.96
N PHE A 121 -2.69 -5.71 -11.15
CA PHE A 121 -4.08 -5.49 -11.51
C PHE A 121 -4.29 -4.01 -11.79
N THR A 122 -4.78 -3.70 -12.99
CA THR A 122 -5.15 -2.32 -13.36
C THR A 122 -6.65 -2.22 -13.48
N LEU A 123 -7.22 -1.27 -12.74
CA LEU A 123 -8.64 -0.96 -12.74
C LEU A 123 -8.85 0.28 -13.61
N THR A 124 -9.66 0.13 -14.67
CA THR A 124 -9.99 1.20 -15.61
C THR A 124 -11.50 1.42 -15.59
N GLU A 125 -11.95 2.65 -15.63
CA GLU A 125 -13.39 2.97 -15.71
C GLU A 125 -14.02 2.32 -16.94
N ARG A 126 -15.19 1.67 -16.77
CA ARG A 126 -15.91 1.06 -17.89
C ARG A 126 -16.42 2.14 -18.85
N GLY A 127 -16.08 1.96 -20.12
CA GLY A 127 -16.43 2.93 -21.16
C GLY A 127 -15.51 4.13 -21.27
N GLY A 128 -14.45 4.18 -20.43
CA GLY A 128 -13.40 5.18 -20.44
C GLY A 128 -12.01 4.56 -20.61
N SER A 129 -11.00 5.41 -20.65
CA SER A 129 -9.58 5.02 -20.65
C SER A 129 -8.86 5.40 -19.35
N GLN A 130 -9.58 6.02 -18.40
CA GLN A 130 -8.98 6.50 -17.17
C GLN A 130 -8.69 5.32 -16.23
N VAL A 131 -7.43 5.21 -15.82
CA VAL A 131 -7.00 4.25 -14.80
C VAL A 131 -7.37 4.82 -13.43
N ALA A 132 -8.17 4.08 -12.69
CA ALA A 132 -8.60 4.44 -11.33
C ALA A 132 -7.66 3.85 -10.26
N GLY A 133 -7.04 2.71 -10.52
CA GLY A 133 -6.12 2.09 -9.57
C GLY A 133 -5.21 1.03 -10.17
N ARG A 134 -4.08 0.79 -9.48
CA ARG A 134 -3.15 -0.31 -9.74
C ARG A 134 -2.85 -1.03 -8.42
N PHE A 135 -3.08 -2.34 -8.41
CA PHE A 135 -2.75 -3.18 -7.26
C PHE A 135 -1.66 -4.15 -7.67
N THR A 136 -0.50 -4.04 -7.04
CA THR A 136 0.60 -4.99 -7.20
C THR A 136 0.47 -6.05 -6.13
N VAL A 137 0.24 -7.29 -6.54
CA VAL A 137 0.15 -8.46 -5.65
C VAL A 137 1.45 -9.23 -5.74
N ARG A 138 2.21 -9.26 -4.65
CA ARG A 138 3.48 -9.97 -4.51
C ARG A 138 3.23 -11.26 -3.73
N SER A 139 3.32 -12.41 -4.43
CA SER A 139 3.07 -13.74 -3.86
C SER A 139 4.35 -14.30 -3.24
N THR A 140 4.44 -14.24 -1.93
CA THR A 140 5.59 -14.70 -1.14
C THR A 140 5.11 -15.64 -0.01
N ASN A 141 5.46 -15.34 1.22
CA ASN A 141 4.95 -15.98 2.42
C ASN A 141 4.56 -14.93 3.48
N THR A 142 3.91 -15.36 4.54
CA THR A 142 3.44 -14.45 5.60
C THR A 142 4.58 -13.68 6.27
N ASP A 143 5.74 -14.31 6.46
CA ASP A 143 6.89 -13.68 7.16
C ASP A 143 7.51 -12.57 6.28
N GLU A 144 7.67 -12.82 4.98
CA GLU A 144 8.10 -11.82 4.01
C GLU A 144 7.08 -10.68 3.87
N GLY A 145 5.78 -11.00 3.82
CA GLY A 145 4.74 -9.97 3.78
C GLY A 145 4.83 -9.00 4.97
N PHE A 146 5.05 -9.50 6.19
CA PHE A 146 5.28 -8.61 7.34
C PHE A 146 6.62 -7.87 7.26
N ALA A 147 7.65 -8.46 6.67
CA ALA A 147 8.92 -7.77 6.46
C ALA A 147 8.76 -6.60 5.46
N ASP A 148 8.08 -6.84 4.34
CA ASP A 148 7.78 -5.82 3.33
C ASP A 148 6.96 -4.66 3.92
N LEU A 149 5.93 -4.96 4.72
CA LEU A 149 5.16 -3.94 5.43
C LEU A 149 6.04 -3.09 6.34
N LEU A 150 6.89 -3.72 7.14
CA LEU A 150 7.78 -3.03 8.07
C LEU A 150 8.89 -2.23 7.36
N ALA A 151 9.26 -2.63 6.14
CA ALA A 151 10.19 -1.90 5.27
C ALA A 151 9.52 -0.78 4.47
N ASN A 152 8.19 -0.61 4.59
CA ASN A 152 7.39 0.29 3.77
C ASN A 152 7.44 -0.04 2.27
N GLU A 153 7.56 -1.33 1.95
CA GLU A 153 7.53 -1.88 0.59
C GLU A 153 6.18 -2.51 0.24
N ALA A 154 5.29 -2.64 1.23
CA ALA A 154 3.91 -3.07 1.04
C ALA A 154 2.95 -2.28 1.94
N ASP A 155 1.72 -2.08 1.45
CA ASP A 155 0.63 -1.40 2.15
C ASP A 155 -0.24 -2.40 2.93
N ILE A 156 -0.37 -3.62 2.41
CA ILE A 156 -1.19 -4.68 2.99
C ILE A 156 -0.44 -6.01 3.01
N VAL A 157 -0.63 -6.77 4.09
CA VAL A 157 -0.08 -8.12 4.22
C VAL A 157 -1.17 -9.18 4.04
N MET A 158 -0.92 -10.13 3.14
CA MET A 158 -1.66 -11.38 3.06
C MET A 158 -1.07 -12.38 4.06
N ALA A 159 -1.73 -12.58 5.18
CA ALA A 159 -1.21 -13.40 6.26
C ALA A 159 -2.08 -14.64 6.51
N LEU A 160 -1.45 -15.79 6.71
CA LEU A 160 -2.09 -17.03 7.15
C LEU A 160 -2.03 -17.21 8.68
N ARG A 161 -1.50 -16.24 9.39
CA ARG A 161 -1.40 -16.18 10.85
C ARG A 161 -1.54 -14.75 11.34
N GLU A 162 -1.81 -14.60 12.60
CA GLU A 162 -1.74 -13.28 13.24
C GLU A 162 -0.29 -12.75 13.29
N ILE A 163 -0.17 -11.43 13.37
CA ILE A 163 1.10 -10.76 13.59
C ILE A 163 1.74 -11.22 14.92
N ARG A 164 3.00 -11.59 14.87
CA ARG A 164 3.77 -12.01 16.08
C ARG A 164 4.06 -10.83 17.00
N PRO A 165 4.26 -11.06 18.31
CA PRO A 165 4.56 -9.97 19.26
C PRO A 165 5.78 -9.12 18.87
N GLY A 166 6.84 -9.75 18.32
CA GLY A 166 8.03 -9.04 17.87
C GLY A 166 7.81 -8.17 16.63
N GLU A 167 6.98 -8.61 15.69
CA GLU A 167 6.59 -7.86 14.50
C GLU A 167 5.69 -6.67 14.90
N LEU A 168 4.71 -6.92 15.78
CA LEU A 168 3.83 -5.88 16.29
C LEU A 168 4.59 -4.75 17.00
N ARG A 169 5.57 -5.11 17.83
CA ARG A 169 6.41 -4.12 18.50
C ARG A 169 7.14 -3.24 17.50
N ARG A 170 7.77 -3.83 16.47
CA ARG A 170 8.44 -3.08 15.41
C ARG A 170 7.48 -2.19 14.61
N ALA A 171 6.27 -2.65 14.34
CA ALA A 171 5.25 -1.85 13.68
C ALA A 171 4.85 -0.62 14.52
N ILE A 172 4.69 -0.79 15.84
CA ILE A 172 4.40 0.32 16.76
C ILE A 172 5.57 1.31 16.80
N GLU A 173 6.80 0.82 16.91
CA GLU A 173 8.03 1.62 16.90
C GLU A 173 8.21 2.40 15.58
N ALA A 174 7.79 1.82 14.45
CA ALA A 174 7.77 2.46 13.13
C ALA A 174 6.58 3.43 12.93
N GLY A 175 5.74 3.66 13.95
CA GLY A 175 4.61 4.59 13.84
C GLY A 175 3.36 4.03 13.16
N MET A 176 3.34 2.75 12.79
CA MET A 176 2.18 2.10 12.15
C MET A 176 1.02 1.83 13.12
N GLY A 177 1.27 2.00 14.43
CA GLY A 177 0.29 1.75 15.48
C GLY A 177 0.04 0.27 15.75
N ASN A 178 -1.06 -0.03 16.45
CA ASN A 178 -1.42 -1.40 16.82
C ASN A 178 -2.12 -2.11 15.64
N LEU A 179 -1.42 -2.94 14.91
CA LEU A 179 -1.96 -3.69 13.77
C LEU A 179 -2.96 -4.80 14.18
N ARG A 180 -3.13 -5.08 15.49
CA ARG A 180 -4.22 -5.94 15.99
C ARG A 180 -5.50 -5.18 16.30
N ALA A 181 -5.48 -3.85 16.25
CA ALA A 181 -6.68 -3.05 16.51
C ALA A 181 -7.78 -3.33 15.48
N ALA A 182 -9.02 -3.10 15.89
CA ALA A 182 -10.17 -3.21 15.00
C ALA A 182 -10.00 -2.28 13.78
N GLY A 183 -10.27 -2.80 12.59
CA GLY A 183 -10.10 -2.07 11.34
C GLY A 183 -8.70 -2.16 10.72
N ARG A 184 -7.68 -2.62 11.46
CA ARG A 184 -6.31 -2.82 10.94
C ARG A 184 -6.08 -4.22 10.38
N ASN A 185 -6.96 -5.15 10.68
CA ASN A 185 -6.92 -6.51 10.13
C ASN A 185 -8.34 -6.98 9.76
N ARG A 186 -8.41 -7.90 8.81
CA ARG A 186 -9.65 -8.53 8.36
C ARG A 186 -9.40 -10.01 8.11
N VAL A 187 -10.20 -10.87 8.73
CA VAL A 187 -10.25 -12.29 8.36
C VAL A 187 -11.08 -12.40 7.08
N LEU A 188 -10.44 -12.81 5.99
CA LEU A 188 -11.09 -12.96 4.68
C LEU A 188 -11.71 -14.34 4.52
N ALA A 189 -11.02 -15.39 5.01
CA ALA A 189 -11.46 -16.76 4.96
C ALA A 189 -10.82 -17.55 6.11
N LEU A 190 -11.43 -18.68 6.46
CA LEU A 190 -10.83 -19.68 7.33
C LEU A 190 -10.40 -20.85 6.45
N ASP A 191 -9.17 -21.32 6.67
CA ASP A 191 -8.61 -22.49 6.03
C ASP A 191 -8.33 -23.56 7.07
N ALA A 192 -8.35 -24.82 6.66
CA ALA A 192 -8.09 -25.95 7.52
C ALA A 192 -7.01 -26.85 6.90
N LEU A 193 -5.93 -27.07 7.64
CA LEU A 193 -4.96 -28.08 7.27
C LEU A 193 -5.52 -29.47 7.65
N VAL A 194 -5.78 -30.30 6.63
CA VAL A 194 -6.30 -31.65 6.82
C VAL A 194 -5.20 -32.65 6.47
N PRO A 195 -4.70 -33.45 7.44
CA PRO A 195 -3.81 -34.56 7.14
C PRO A 195 -4.53 -35.60 6.26
N ILE A 196 -3.87 -36.07 5.22
CA ILE A 196 -4.35 -37.16 4.39
C ILE A 196 -3.36 -38.31 4.39
N VAL A 197 -3.84 -39.53 4.36
CA VAL A 197 -3.03 -40.74 4.30
C VAL A 197 -3.47 -41.58 3.09
N ALA A 198 -2.61 -42.52 2.68
CA ALA A 198 -2.94 -43.43 1.57
C ALA A 198 -4.17 -44.27 1.91
N PRO A 199 -4.99 -44.64 0.90
CA PRO A 199 -6.08 -45.59 1.09
C PRO A 199 -5.60 -46.88 1.72
N GLY A 200 -6.32 -47.35 2.77
CA GLY A 200 -5.95 -48.58 3.49
C GLY A 200 -4.86 -48.41 4.59
N HIS A 201 -4.43 -47.19 4.85
CA HIS A 201 -3.52 -46.89 5.95
C HIS A 201 -4.21 -47.22 7.28
N PRO A 202 -3.51 -47.86 8.25
CA PRO A 202 -4.11 -48.27 9.52
C PRO A 202 -4.50 -47.09 10.43
N LEU A 203 -3.93 -45.91 10.21
CA LEU A 203 -4.22 -44.72 10.99
C LEU A 203 -5.58 -44.16 10.60
N THR A 204 -6.53 -44.18 11.52
CA THR A 204 -7.91 -43.65 11.30
C THR A 204 -8.19 -42.35 12.01
N GLU A 205 -7.38 -42.01 13.03
CA GLU A 205 -7.49 -40.79 13.83
C GLU A 205 -6.10 -40.25 14.13
N LEU A 206 -5.99 -38.94 14.21
CA LEU A 206 -4.75 -38.26 14.55
C LEU A 206 -5.08 -37.03 15.39
N THR A 207 -4.47 -36.92 16.56
CA THR A 207 -4.62 -35.73 17.40
C THR A 207 -3.60 -34.66 17.02
N VAL A 208 -3.86 -33.39 17.38
CA VAL A 208 -2.90 -32.28 17.21
C VAL A 208 -1.59 -32.58 17.96
N THR A 209 -1.67 -33.25 19.09
CA THR A 209 -0.48 -33.67 19.87
C THR A 209 0.33 -34.70 19.10
N ASP A 210 -0.30 -35.68 18.46
CA ASP A 210 0.39 -36.65 17.65
C ASP A 210 1.06 -36.02 16.43
N LEU A 211 0.34 -35.07 15.77
CA LEU A 211 0.97 -34.29 14.69
C LEU A 211 2.22 -33.55 15.17
N ALA A 212 2.15 -32.87 16.31
CA ALA A 212 3.32 -32.19 16.88
C ALA A 212 4.49 -33.14 17.14
N ARG A 213 4.22 -34.32 17.68
CA ARG A 213 5.24 -35.35 17.95
C ARG A 213 5.84 -35.95 16.67
N ILE A 214 5.03 -36.09 15.63
CA ILE A 214 5.49 -36.53 14.31
C ILE A 214 6.41 -35.46 13.68
N TYR A 215 5.97 -34.23 13.64
CA TYR A 215 6.73 -33.13 13.02
C TYR A 215 8.00 -32.77 13.84
N SER A 216 8.02 -33.06 15.14
CA SER A 216 9.25 -32.93 15.98
C SER A 216 10.21 -34.10 15.82
N GLY A 217 9.82 -35.16 15.12
CA GLY A 217 10.62 -36.39 14.98
C GLY A 217 10.63 -37.30 16.23
N GLU A 218 9.70 -37.06 17.17
CA GLU A 218 9.52 -37.95 18.33
C GLU A 218 8.83 -39.26 17.95
N ILE A 219 7.92 -39.18 16.97
CA ILE A 219 7.31 -40.32 16.30
C ILE A 219 7.91 -40.41 14.90
N ASP A 220 8.72 -41.39 14.61
CA ASP A 220 9.40 -41.58 13.34
C ASP A 220 8.91 -42.81 12.56
N ASN A 221 7.98 -43.57 13.14
CA ASN A 221 7.37 -44.73 12.52
C ASN A 221 5.86 -44.78 12.87
N TRP A 222 5.07 -45.21 11.91
CA TRP A 222 3.60 -45.25 11.98
C TRP A 222 3.06 -46.65 12.04
#